data_00f832b4e21db7b70b09e75c5c7958cd
#
_entry.id   00f832b4e21db7b70b09e75c5c7958cd
#
_cell.length_a   1.000
_cell.length_b   1.000
_cell.length_c   1.000
_cell.angle_alpha   90.00
_cell.angle_beta   90.00
_cell.angle_gamma   90.00
#
_symmetry.space_group_name_H-M   'P 1'
#
loop_
_entity.id
_entity.type
_entity.pdbx_description
1 polymer ?
#
loop_
_entity_poly.entity_id
_entity_poly.type
_entity_poly.pdbx_seq_one_letter_code
_entity_poly.pdbx_strand_id
1 'polypeptide(L)'
;MASDDERPGESLQNKRRKTNSDSSPSYEPQRDGQNNDRSPAHSHQLSIRENHLHNRTISPSPGEDGPGTKYYESRRTSRSRSRLRSRSLSSIDSRRRSRSRSRLTTRSQSRHSSRSRSRSQQSFRRSRTDSFLPRGAEPTPPPEPFKPNYRARLVLHGHTKPVSQVRISPNGKFIASASADATVKIWDATTGEHMDTLVGHMAGVSCLAWTTDSNTIASGSDDKAIRLWDRVTGRPKTTARKSVAGQEMAPLKGHHNYIHCLAFSPKGNILASGSYDEAVFLWDVRAGRLMRSLPAHSDPVSGIDFCRDGTLVVSCSTDGLIRIWDTSTGQCLRTLVHEDNPAVANVCFSPNGRFVLAFNLDNCIRLWDYVSGTVKKTYQGHINEKFAVGGCFGVLDGAAFIASASEDGSIVMWDVVSKTILQRVEGHNGVCFWVDVHGETMVTGGQDNMVKVYRHIRDTKKVNGDTGDVDKEPQAEELASQDVTMEGT
;
A
#
# COMPACT_ATOMS: atom_id res chain seq x y z
N MET A 1 -40.64 61.94 -0.05
CA MET A 1 -40.66 62.67 -1.30
C MET A 1 -40.15 61.67 -2.30
N ALA A 2 -41.01 60.93 -2.89
CA ALA A 2 -41.78 61.20 -4.10
C ALA A 2 -40.77 61.17 -5.27
N SER A 3 -40.90 60.43 -6.31
CA SER A 3 -41.95 59.75 -7.01
C SER A 3 -41.32 59.13 -8.24
N ASP A 4 -41.65 57.87 -8.61
CA ASP A 4 -42.44 57.54 -9.80
C ASP A 4 -41.80 58.01 -11.13
N ASP A 5 -41.67 57.28 -12.22
CA ASP A 5 -42.68 56.49 -12.91
C ASP A 5 -42.06 55.75 -14.12
N GLU A 6 -42.53 54.59 -14.37
CA GLU A 6 -43.22 54.04 -15.54
C GLU A 6 -42.46 53.61 -16.79
N ARG A 7 -42.81 52.36 -17.17
CA ARG A 7 -42.78 51.71 -18.49
C ARG A 7 -43.73 52.41 -19.51
N PRO A 8 -43.82 52.05 -20.79
CA PRO A 8 -43.85 50.74 -21.45
C PRO A 8 -43.23 50.72 -22.88
N GLY A 9 -42.98 49.62 -23.59
CA GLY A 9 -43.92 48.76 -24.25
C GLY A 9 -43.54 48.49 -25.72
N GLU A 10 -43.95 47.37 -26.24
CA GLU A 10 -44.21 46.97 -27.65
C GLU A 10 -43.01 46.48 -28.48
N SER A 11 -42.96 45.23 -28.82
CA SER A 11 -43.69 44.27 -29.72
C SER A 11 -43.47 44.57 -31.23
N LEU A 12 -43.13 43.54 -31.96
CA LEU A 12 -43.65 43.07 -33.25
C LEU A 12 -42.60 42.28 -34.05
N GLN A 13 -42.79 41.02 -34.20
CA GLN A 13 -43.36 40.23 -35.30
C GLN A 13 -42.40 39.81 -36.42
N ASN A 14 -42.35 38.50 -36.54
CA ASN A 14 -42.47 37.64 -37.72
C ASN A 14 -41.84 38.01 -39.06
N LYS A 15 -41.05 37.07 -39.59
CA LYS A 15 -41.32 36.52 -40.92
C LYS A 15 -40.78 35.12 -41.13
N ARG A 16 -41.70 34.20 -41.33
CA ARG A 16 -41.59 32.90 -41.98
C ARG A 16 -41.13 33.07 -43.46
N ARG A 17 -40.33 32.15 -43.95
CA ARG A 17 -40.49 31.60 -45.31
C ARG A 17 -40.07 30.15 -45.38
N LYS A 18 -41.02 29.33 -45.82
CA LYS A 18 -40.93 27.95 -46.31
C LYS A 18 -40.37 27.97 -47.71
N THR A 19 -39.77 26.84 -48.15
CA THR A 19 -40.23 25.94 -49.25
C THR A 19 -39.11 24.90 -49.56
N ASN A 20 -39.50 23.68 -49.46
CA ASN A 20 -39.72 22.59 -50.42
C ASN A 20 -38.42 21.90 -50.87
N SER A 21 -38.33 20.64 -50.65
CA SER A 21 -38.91 19.39 -51.18
C SER A 21 -37.95 18.67 -52.09
N ASP A 22 -37.96 17.35 -51.88
CA ASP A 22 -37.81 16.20 -52.75
C ASP A 22 -36.42 15.58 -52.79
N SER A 23 -36.22 14.32 -52.59
CA SER A 23 -36.79 13.05 -52.95
C SER A 23 -35.82 11.94 -52.55
N SER A 24 -36.35 10.91 -51.99
CA SER A 24 -35.73 9.59 -51.83
C SER A 24 -35.65 8.88 -53.20
N PRO A 25 -34.81 7.86 -53.36
CA PRO A 25 -35.46 6.56 -53.41
C PRO A 25 -34.72 5.42 -52.67
N SER A 26 -35.55 4.55 -52.19
CA SER A 26 -35.40 3.19 -51.73
C SER A 26 -34.85 2.23 -52.77
N TYR A 27 -34.01 1.31 -52.30
CA TYR A 27 -33.84 -0.02 -52.94
C TYR A 27 -33.46 -1.07 -51.89
N GLU A 28 -34.31 -2.02 -51.67
CA GLU A 28 -34.11 -3.42 -51.26
C GLU A 28 -34.73 -4.29 -52.35
N PRO A 29 -34.58 -5.64 -52.32
CA PRO A 29 -33.48 -6.55 -52.01
C PRO A 29 -33.19 -7.57 -53.15
N GLN A 30 -32.10 -8.29 -53.10
CA GLN A 30 -32.08 -9.64 -53.71
C GLN A 30 -31.18 -10.62 -52.92
N ARG A 31 -31.81 -11.76 -52.62
CA ARG A 31 -31.19 -13.02 -52.15
C ARG A 31 -30.35 -13.65 -53.26
N ASP A 32 -29.27 -14.34 -52.84
CA ASP A 32 -29.05 -15.77 -53.12
C ASP A 32 -27.64 -16.19 -52.69
N GLY A 33 -27.54 -17.41 -52.15
CA GLY A 33 -26.36 -18.27 -52.32
C GLY A 33 -25.67 -18.71 -51.03
N GLN A 34 -26.03 -19.87 -50.56
CA GLN A 34 -25.35 -20.76 -49.61
C GLN A 34 -23.85 -20.89 -49.88
N ASN A 35 -23.00 -20.89 -48.79
CA ASN A 35 -22.16 -22.06 -48.54
C ASN A 35 -21.54 -22.01 -47.13
N ASN A 36 -21.55 -23.19 -46.53
CA ASN A 36 -20.92 -23.59 -45.29
C ASN A 36 -19.44 -23.29 -45.28
N ASP A 37 -18.92 -22.78 -44.15
CA ASP A 37 -17.76 -23.39 -43.53
C ASP A 37 -17.66 -23.03 -42.04
N ARG A 38 -17.48 -24.08 -41.26
CA ARG A 38 -17.29 -24.09 -39.82
C ARG A 38 -15.90 -23.57 -39.46
N SER A 39 -15.82 -22.65 -38.55
CA SER A 39 -14.61 -22.44 -37.75
C SER A 39 -14.95 -22.26 -36.28
N PRO A 40 -14.20 -22.86 -35.36
CA PRO A 40 -14.60 -22.96 -33.95
C PRO A 40 -14.22 -21.71 -33.16
N ALA A 41 -15.09 -21.41 -32.21
CA ALA A 41 -14.90 -20.39 -31.19
C ALA A 41 -13.64 -20.68 -30.37
N HIS A 42 -12.63 -19.80 -30.42
CA HIS A 42 -11.54 -19.76 -29.47
C HIS A 42 -11.99 -19.06 -28.19
N SER A 43 -12.26 -19.84 -27.18
CA SER A 43 -12.31 -19.38 -25.81
C SER A 43 -10.88 -19.04 -25.35
N HIS A 44 -10.55 -17.75 -25.24
CA HIS A 44 -9.34 -17.31 -24.56
C HIS A 44 -9.50 -17.47 -23.05
N GLN A 45 -9.04 -18.59 -22.53
CA GLN A 45 -8.69 -18.72 -21.13
C GLN A 45 -7.43 -17.89 -20.88
N LEU A 46 -7.59 -16.81 -20.12
CA LEU A 46 -6.48 -16.07 -19.54
C LEU A 46 -5.89 -16.90 -18.39
N SER A 47 -4.85 -17.68 -18.71
CA SER A 47 -4.01 -18.30 -17.70
C SER A 47 -3.13 -17.23 -17.07
N ILE A 48 -3.23 -17.08 -15.75
CA ILE A 48 -2.21 -16.44 -14.93
C ILE A 48 -0.92 -17.25 -15.15
N ARG A 49 0.11 -16.62 -15.69
CA ARG A 49 1.42 -17.25 -15.86
C ARG A 49 2.02 -17.45 -14.46
N GLU A 50 1.93 -18.65 -13.97
CA GLU A 50 2.80 -19.17 -12.92
C GLU A 50 4.21 -19.27 -13.51
N ASN A 51 5.12 -18.47 -12.98
CA ASN A 51 6.54 -18.65 -13.24
C ASN A 51 7.02 -19.86 -12.43
N HIS A 52 6.96 -21.03 -13.02
CA HIS A 52 7.59 -22.21 -12.45
C HIS A 52 9.12 -22.10 -12.53
N LEU A 53 9.73 -21.85 -11.41
CA LEU A 53 11.13 -22.16 -11.18
C LEU A 53 11.28 -23.67 -10.99
N HIS A 54 11.79 -24.35 -12.02
CA HIS A 54 12.09 -25.78 -11.96
C HIS A 54 13.35 -26.01 -11.12
N ASN A 55 13.18 -26.67 -10.00
CA ASN A 55 14.24 -27.35 -9.28
C ASN A 55 14.64 -28.60 -10.06
N ARG A 56 15.85 -28.61 -10.60
CA ARG A 56 16.45 -29.79 -11.22
C ARG A 56 17.15 -30.64 -10.15
N THR A 57 16.59 -31.78 -9.84
CA THR A 57 17.32 -32.94 -9.34
C THR A 57 17.88 -33.72 -10.52
N ILE A 58 19.19 -33.98 -10.46
CA ILE A 58 19.96 -34.67 -11.49
C ILE A 58 19.87 -36.18 -11.25
N SER A 59 19.52 -36.95 -12.28
CA SER A 59 19.95 -38.33 -12.47
C SER A 59 20.10 -38.64 -13.97
N PRO A 60 21.12 -39.38 -14.42
CA PRO A 60 21.55 -39.41 -15.78
C PRO A 60 21.06 -40.65 -16.56
N SER A 61 20.81 -40.51 -17.84
CA SER A 61 21.19 -41.45 -18.93
C SER A 61 20.46 -41.13 -20.26
N PRO A 62 20.88 -41.70 -21.40
CA PRO A 62 21.38 -40.93 -22.54
C PRO A 62 20.53 -41.04 -23.82
N GLY A 63 20.76 -40.07 -24.72
CA GLY A 63 20.61 -40.29 -26.17
C GLY A 63 19.35 -39.79 -26.84
N GLU A 64 19.48 -38.82 -27.65
CA GLU A 64 19.15 -38.73 -29.08
C GLU A 64 18.74 -37.34 -29.56
N ASP A 65 19.22 -36.99 -30.71
CA ASP A 65 19.26 -35.71 -31.40
C ASP A 65 17.92 -35.18 -31.89
N GLY A 66 17.79 -33.82 -31.91
CA GLY A 66 16.79 -33.11 -32.71
C GLY A 66 16.66 -31.61 -32.36
N PRO A 67 16.44 -30.70 -33.29
CA PRO A 67 16.98 -29.34 -33.26
C PRO A 67 16.09 -28.25 -32.70
N GLY A 68 16.70 -27.38 -31.98
CA GLY A 68 16.57 -25.93 -32.04
C GLY A 68 15.38 -25.21 -31.46
N THR A 69 15.51 -24.73 -30.24
CA THR A 69 14.84 -23.49 -29.82
C THR A 69 15.78 -22.64 -28.94
N LYS A 70 15.98 -21.41 -29.42
CA LYS A 70 16.89 -20.44 -28.82
C LYS A 70 16.28 -19.86 -27.55
N TYR A 71 16.93 -20.08 -26.40
CA TYR A 71 16.67 -19.37 -25.16
C TYR A 71 17.65 -18.21 -25.02
N TYR A 72 17.14 -17.07 -24.61
CA TYR A 72 17.93 -15.88 -24.30
C TYR A 72 18.70 -16.10 -22.99
N GLU A 73 20.00 -16.23 -23.08
CA GLU A 73 20.92 -16.13 -21.94
C GLU A 73 21.28 -14.67 -21.70
N SER A 74 21.11 -14.25 -20.47
CA SER A 74 21.63 -12.97 -19.97
C SER A 74 23.15 -13.00 -19.89
N ARG A 75 23.79 -12.19 -20.69
CA ARG A 75 25.24 -12.01 -20.70
C ARG A 75 25.70 -11.26 -19.44
N ARG A 76 26.37 -11.96 -18.54
CA ARG A 76 27.36 -11.38 -17.64
C ARG A 76 28.59 -11.01 -18.45
N THR A 77 28.85 -9.73 -18.61
CA THR A 77 30.11 -9.24 -19.18
C THR A 77 31.15 -9.13 -18.09
N SER A 78 32.11 -10.05 -18.13
CA SER A 78 33.38 -9.96 -17.44
C SER A 78 34.23 -8.84 -18.03
N ARG A 79 34.67 -7.93 -17.19
CA ARG A 79 35.66 -6.89 -17.52
C ARG A 79 37.04 -7.52 -17.70
N SER A 80 37.53 -7.52 -18.93
CA SER A 80 38.97 -7.74 -19.23
C SER A 80 39.72 -6.41 -19.20
N ARG A 81 40.79 -6.42 -18.43
CA ARG A 81 41.80 -5.37 -18.37
C ARG A 81 42.55 -5.29 -19.71
N SER A 82 42.66 -4.12 -20.30
CA SER A 82 43.71 -3.81 -21.25
C SER A 82 44.56 -2.64 -20.76
N ARG A 83 45.83 -2.90 -20.82
CA ARG A 83 46.96 -2.07 -20.37
C ARG A 83 47.15 -0.85 -21.24
N LEU A 84 47.50 0.20 -20.56
CA LEU A 84 48.13 1.45 -20.97
C LEU A 84 49.34 1.31 -21.92
N ARG A 85 49.47 2.26 -22.81
CA ARG A 85 50.78 2.83 -23.20
C ARG A 85 50.72 4.35 -23.14
N SER A 86 51.66 4.80 -22.35
CA SER A 86 52.11 6.14 -22.11
C SER A 86 52.63 6.87 -23.36
N ARG A 87 52.42 8.18 -23.48
CA ARG A 87 53.39 9.13 -24.06
C ARG A 87 53.34 10.44 -23.32
N SER A 88 54.51 10.76 -22.80
CA SER A 88 54.96 11.99 -22.21
C SER A 88 55.14 13.13 -23.24
N LEU A 89 55.12 14.36 -22.78
CA LEU A 89 56.03 15.50 -23.02
C LEU A 89 55.28 16.75 -22.60
N SER A 90 55.79 17.50 -21.75
CA SER A 90 56.81 18.45 -21.42
C SER A 90 56.21 19.79 -21.03
N SER A 91 56.44 20.18 -19.83
CA SER A 91 57.24 21.25 -19.30
C SER A 91 56.87 22.68 -19.68
N ILE A 92 56.84 23.52 -18.67
CA ILE A 92 57.48 24.86 -18.47
C ILE A 92 56.67 25.53 -17.34
N ASP A 93 57.21 25.58 -16.15
CA ASP A 93 58.04 26.62 -15.50
C ASP A 93 57.31 27.97 -15.37
N SER A 94 57.12 28.53 -14.26
CA SER A 94 58.03 29.14 -13.32
C SER A 94 57.30 30.03 -12.28
N ARG A 95 57.85 29.94 -11.06
CA ARG A 95 58.17 31.09 -10.16
C ARG A 95 56.99 31.92 -9.62
N ARG A 96 56.92 32.27 -8.40
CA ARG A 96 57.78 32.52 -7.25
C ARG A 96 56.98 33.11 -6.11
N ARG A 97 57.39 32.72 -4.91
CA ARG A 97 57.57 33.56 -3.69
C ARG A 97 56.30 34.15 -3.05
N SER A 98 56.16 34.20 -1.75
CA SER A 98 57.12 34.08 -0.58
C SER A 98 56.30 34.15 0.70
N ARG A 99 56.81 33.41 1.71
CA ARG A 99 57.07 33.79 3.10
C ARG A 99 56.00 34.64 3.82
N SER A 100 55.59 34.17 5.05
CA SER A 100 56.32 34.23 6.33
C SER A 100 55.50 33.52 7.37
N ARG A 101 55.97 32.58 8.09
CA ARG A 101 56.60 32.50 9.42
C ARG A 101 56.03 33.51 10.41
N SER A 102 55.40 32.93 11.49
CA SER A 102 55.86 33.14 12.85
C SER A 102 55.31 32.04 13.78
N ARG A 103 56.25 31.42 14.35
CA ARG A 103 56.17 30.57 15.57
C ARG A 103 55.91 31.51 16.76
N LEU A 104 55.19 31.02 17.75
CA LEU A 104 55.64 31.13 19.14
C LEU A 104 54.98 30.07 20.02
N THR A 105 55.84 29.28 20.52
CA THR A 105 55.70 28.38 21.66
C THR A 105 55.58 29.13 22.96
N THR A 106 54.75 28.67 23.90
CA THR A 106 55.19 28.58 25.30
C THR A 106 54.33 27.58 26.07
N ARG A 107 55.01 26.77 26.69
CA ARG A 107 54.98 25.73 27.68
C ARG A 107 54.92 26.39 29.09
N SER A 108 54.15 25.83 30.01
CA SER A 108 54.40 25.62 31.43
C SER A 108 53.17 25.08 32.10
N GLN A 109 53.17 23.81 32.52
CA GLN A 109 53.57 23.24 33.81
C GLN A 109 52.82 23.76 35.02
N SER A 110 51.98 22.85 35.53
CA SER A 110 51.84 22.37 36.91
C SER A 110 51.69 23.37 38.05
N ARG A 111 50.66 23.12 38.86
CA ARG A 111 50.91 22.75 40.27
C ARG A 111 49.61 22.43 41.03
N HIS A 112 49.69 21.36 41.78
CA HIS A 112 48.84 20.95 42.88
C HIS A 112 48.58 22.07 43.91
N SER A 113 47.38 22.11 44.45
CA SER A 113 47.24 22.38 45.87
C SER A 113 45.94 21.81 46.42
N SER A 114 46.10 20.78 47.19
CA SER A 114 45.20 20.30 48.22
C SER A 114 44.96 21.38 49.26
N ARG A 115 43.73 21.62 49.67
CA ARG A 115 43.39 22.12 51.01
C ARG A 115 42.08 21.57 51.50
N SER A 116 42.21 20.74 52.48
CA SER A 116 41.29 20.26 53.50
C SER A 116 40.80 21.38 54.42
N ARG A 117 39.69 21.10 55.07
CA ARG A 117 39.06 21.66 56.29
C ARG A 117 37.79 22.41 55.96
N SER A 118 36.68 22.19 56.65
CA SER A 118 36.51 21.81 58.06
C SER A 118 35.10 21.32 58.31
N ARG A 119 35.02 20.42 59.20
CA ARG A 119 33.87 19.87 59.93
C ARG A 119 33.15 20.99 60.68
N SER A 120 31.82 21.10 60.54
CA SER A 120 30.97 21.62 61.59
C SER A 120 29.83 20.63 61.82
N GLN A 121 29.96 19.93 62.91
CA GLN A 121 28.88 19.15 63.53
C GLN A 121 27.89 20.13 64.09
N GLN A 122 26.66 20.09 63.67
CA GLN A 122 25.52 20.55 64.40
C GLN A 122 24.63 19.38 64.76
N SER A 123 24.67 19.02 66.00
CA SER A 123 23.76 18.10 66.67
C SER A 123 22.34 18.69 66.63
N PHE A 124 21.42 18.11 65.93
CA PHE A 124 20.00 18.37 66.13
C PHE A 124 19.35 17.18 66.83
N ARG A 125 18.77 17.50 67.96
CA ARG A 125 18.03 16.64 68.87
C ARG A 125 16.92 15.90 68.09
N ARG A 126 16.88 14.58 68.27
CA ARG A 126 15.76 13.72 67.93
C ARG A 126 14.53 14.10 68.75
N SER A 127 13.53 14.67 68.12
CA SER A 127 12.15 14.57 68.57
C SER A 127 11.51 13.39 67.89
N ARG A 128 11.20 12.34 68.62
CA ARG A 128 10.34 11.25 68.24
C ARG A 128 8.94 11.81 68.00
N THR A 129 8.53 11.91 66.77
CA THR A 129 7.10 11.91 66.45
C THR A 129 6.86 10.58 65.71
N ASP A 130 6.14 9.69 66.37
CA ASP A 130 5.57 8.51 65.76
C ASP A 130 4.60 8.95 64.66
N SER A 131 5.09 9.04 63.42
CA SER A 131 4.23 9.14 62.27
C SER A 131 3.90 7.72 61.81
N PHE A 132 2.66 7.34 61.99
CA PHE A 132 2.03 6.19 61.37
C PHE A 132 2.33 6.22 59.86
N LEU A 133 3.24 5.38 59.41
CA LEU A 133 3.37 5.05 57.97
C LEU A 133 2.18 4.19 57.60
N PRO A 134 1.39 4.55 56.58
CA PRO A 134 0.38 3.64 56.06
C PRO A 134 1.09 2.40 55.52
N ARG A 135 0.70 1.24 56.05
CA ARG A 135 1.13 -0.08 55.62
C ARG A 135 0.87 -0.16 54.09
N GLY A 136 1.96 -0.40 53.35
CA GLY A 136 2.01 -1.19 52.12
C GLY A 136 0.89 -0.95 51.12
N ALA A 137 1.07 0.00 50.21
CA ALA A 137 0.54 -0.20 48.88
C ALA A 137 1.35 -1.37 48.30
N GLU A 138 0.69 -2.49 48.10
CA GLU A 138 1.26 -3.58 47.29
C GLU A 138 1.70 -2.99 45.96
N PRO A 139 2.89 -3.33 45.45
CA PRO A 139 3.32 -2.85 44.16
C PRO A 139 2.26 -3.28 43.14
N THR A 140 1.63 -2.31 42.50
CA THR A 140 0.72 -2.58 41.38
C THR A 140 1.46 -3.50 40.39
N PRO A 141 0.86 -4.64 40.02
CA PRO A 141 1.51 -5.54 39.09
C PRO A 141 1.89 -4.74 37.81
N PRO A 142 3.06 -5.03 37.19
CA PRO A 142 3.46 -4.36 36.00
C PRO A 142 2.33 -4.47 34.97
N PRO A 143 2.07 -3.42 34.17
CA PRO A 143 1.01 -3.47 33.16
C PRO A 143 1.22 -4.69 32.27
N GLU A 144 0.17 -5.46 32.07
CA GLU A 144 0.24 -6.64 31.21
C GLU A 144 0.72 -6.20 29.81
N PRO A 145 1.61 -6.99 29.18
CA PRO A 145 2.10 -6.66 27.85
C PRO A 145 0.93 -6.56 26.87
N PHE A 146 0.95 -5.53 26.02
CA PHE A 146 -0.02 -5.35 24.95
C PHE A 146 -0.16 -6.64 24.14
N LYS A 147 -1.40 -7.13 24.00
CA LYS A 147 -1.71 -8.33 23.21
C LYS A 147 -2.94 -8.07 22.35
N PRO A 148 -2.79 -7.90 21.03
CA PRO A 148 -3.94 -7.83 20.13
C PRO A 148 -4.68 -9.18 20.14
N ASN A 149 -6.02 -9.13 20.10
CA ASN A 149 -6.88 -10.31 20.03
C ASN A 149 -7.89 -10.11 18.90
N TYR A 150 -7.42 -10.19 17.65
CA TYR A 150 -8.28 -10.11 16.47
C TYR A 150 -8.89 -11.46 16.18
N ARG A 151 -10.21 -11.50 16.00
CA ARG A 151 -10.96 -12.70 15.62
C ARG A 151 -11.80 -12.43 14.38
N ALA A 152 -11.93 -13.43 13.53
CA ALA A 152 -12.77 -13.36 12.35
C ALA A 152 -14.23 -13.08 12.76
N ARG A 153 -14.84 -12.10 12.10
CA ARG A 153 -16.23 -11.71 12.36
C ARG A 153 -17.10 -11.81 11.13
N LEU A 154 -16.61 -11.38 9.97
CA LEU A 154 -17.37 -11.40 8.72
C LEU A 154 -16.52 -11.98 7.61
N VAL A 155 -17.17 -12.67 6.69
CA VAL A 155 -16.62 -13.12 5.41
C VAL A 155 -17.47 -12.49 4.31
N LEU A 156 -16.85 -11.67 3.47
CA LEU A 156 -17.54 -10.93 2.44
C LEU A 156 -17.35 -11.66 1.10
N HIS A 157 -18.45 -12.11 0.54
CA HIS A 157 -18.51 -12.85 -0.72
C HIS A 157 -18.98 -11.91 -1.86
N GLY A 158 -18.47 -12.13 -3.07
CA GLY A 158 -18.97 -11.38 -4.24
C GLY A 158 -17.95 -11.16 -5.34
N HIS A 159 -16.64 -11.24 -5.06
CA HIS A 159 -15.63 -11.30 -6.10
C HIS A 159 -15.60 -12.68 -6.75
N THR A 160 -15.36 -12.72 -8.06
CA THR A 160 -15.31 -13.98 -8.84
C THR A 160 -13.89 -14.48 -9.08
N LYS A 161 -12.89 -13.65 -8.74
CA LYS A 161 -11.47 -13.97 -8.85
C LYS A 161 -10.71 -13.47 -7.61
N PRO A 162 -9.44 -13.85 -7.42
CA PRO A 162 -8.64 -13.44 -6.28
C PRO A 162 -8.70 -11.94 -5.98
N VAL A 163 -8.73 -11.63 -4.68
CA VAL A 163 -8.71 -10.27 -4.16
C VAL A 163 -7.26 -9.84 -3.98
N SER A 164 -6.79 -8.94 -4.85
CA SER A 164 -5.40 -8.49 -4.88
C SER A 164 -5.04 -7.56 -3.74
N GLN A 165 -5.95 -6.64 -3.40
CA GLN A 165 -5.73 -5.67 -2.32
C GLN A 165 -7.05 -5.27 -1.66
N VAL A 166 -6.97 -5.03 -0.36
CA VAL A 166 -8.06 -4.48 0.45
C VAL A 166 -7.55 -3.27 1.24
N ARG A 167 -8.40 -2.25 1.38
CA ARG A 167 -8.08 -1.04 2.14
C ARG A 167 -9.28 -0.57 2.94
N ILE A 168 -9.08 -0.26 4.21
CA ILE A 168 -10.06 0.41 5.05
C ILE A 168 -9.99 1.92 4.75
N SER A 169 -11.14 2.58 4.63
CA SER A 169 -11.18 4.02 4.50
C SER A 169 -10.61 4.72 5.75
N PRO A 170 -9.94 5.88 5.63
CA PRO A 170 -9.36 6.59 6.76
C PRO A 170 -10.33 6.92 7.91
N ASN A 171 -11.66 7.02 7.61
CA ASN A 171 -12.69 7.22 8.62
C ASN A 171 -13.17 5.90 9.28
N GLY A 172 -12.63 4.75 8.89
CA GLY A 172 -12.96 3.43 9.43
C GLY A 172 -14.32 2.86 9.06
N LYS A 173 -15.11 3.53 8.19
CA LYS A 173 -16.50 3.16 7.88
C LYS A 173 -16.64 2.24 6.69
N PHE A 174 -15.71 2.26 5.75
CA PHE A 174 -15.81 1.54 4.49
C PHE A 174 -14.59 0.66 4.26
N ILE A 175 -14.79 -0.41 3.53
CA ILE A 175 -13.74 -1.28 3.00
C ILE A 175 -13.84 -1.21 1.48
N ALA A 176 -12.71 -1.02 0.80
CA ALA A 176 -12.60 -1.21 -0.64
C ALA A 176 -11.76 -2.46 -0.92
N SER A 177 -12.20 -3.27 -1.86
CA SER A 177 -11.48 -4.46 -2.32
C SER A 177 -11.27 -4.44 -3.83
N ALA A 178 -10.05 -4.69 -4.27
CA ALA A 178 -9.67 -4.83 -5.68
C ALA A 178 -9.50 -6.30 -6.03
N SER A 179 -9.91 -6.67 -7.21
CA SER A 179 -9.83 -8.07 -7.64
C SER A 179 -9.38 -8.22 -9.09
N ALA A 180 -8.79 -9.38 -9.36
CA ALA A 180 -8.48 -9.85 -10.70
C ALA A 180 -9.73 -10.01 -11.60
N ASP A 181 -10.95 -9.86 -11.05
CA ASP A 181 -12.21 -9.82 -11.81
C ASP A 181 -12.48 -8.47 -12.50
N ALA A 182 -11.52 -7.55 -12.46
CA ALA A 182 -11.58 -6.19 -13.03
C ALA A 182 -12.53 -5.24 -12.30
N THR A 183 -12.99 -5.57 -11.11
CA THR A 183 -13.89 -4.73 -10.30
C THR A 183 -13.25 -4.28 -9.00
N VAL A 184 -13.76 -3.16 -8.48
CA VAL A 184 -13.56 -2.73 -7.11
C VAL A 184 -14.91 -2.78 -6.40
N LYS A 185 -14.98 -3.40 -5.23
CA LYS A 185 -16.20 -3.44 -4.42
C LYS A 185 -16.02 -2.61 -3.16
N ILE A 186 -17.12 -1.97 -2.76
CA ILE A 186 -17.19 -1.17 -1.54
C ILE A 186 -18.16 -1.87 -0.58
N TRP A 187 -17.73 -1.96 0.68
CA TRP A 187 -18.44 -2.65 1.75
C TRP A 187 -18.54 -1.73 2.97
N ASP A 188 -19.62 -1.83 3.71
CA ASP A 188 -19.70 -1.24 5.05
C ASP A 188 -18.77 -2.03 5.99
N ALA A 189 -17.89 -1.33 6.69
CA ALA A 189 -16.90 -1.97 7.56
C ALA A 189 -17.51 -2.59 8.83
N THR A 190 -18.73 -2.19 9.21
CA THR A 190 -19.40 -2.63 10.44
C THR A 190 -20.32 -3.81 10.18
N THR A 191 -21.17 -3.70 9.16
CA THR A 191 -22.20 -4.70 8.82
C THR A 191 -21.65 -5.75 7.85
N GLY A 192 -20.64 -5.40 7.02
CA GLY A 192 -20.16 -6.22 5.91
C GLY A 192 -21.07 -6.17 4.68
N GLU A 193 -22.08 -5.29 4.69
CA GLU A 193 -22.99 -5.14 3.56
C GLU A 193 -22.27 -4.63 2.32
N HIS A 194 -22.56 -5.23 1.17
CA HIS A 194 -22.08 -4.76 -0.12
C HIS A 194 -22.81 -3.48 -0.52
N MET A 195 -22.06 -2.38 -0.66
CA MET A 195 -22.61 -1.06 -0.96
C MET A 195 -22.59 -0.74 -2.45
N ASP A 196 -21.47 -1.04 -3.13
CA ASP A 196 -21.29 -0.67 -4.53
C ASP A 196 -20.24 -1.54 -5.24
N THR A 197 -20.35 -1.61 -6.57
CA THR A 197 -19.36 -2.24 -7.44
C THR A 197 -18.91 -1.26 -8.52
N LEU A 198 -17.66 -0.85 -8.46
CA LEU A 198 -17.06 0.07 -9.42
C LEU A 198 -16.57 -0.73 -10.63
N VAL A 199 -17.26 -0.54 -11.76
CA VAL A 199 -16.97 -1.25 -13.01
C VAL A 199 -16.42 -0.27 -14.04
N GLY A 200 -15.37 -0.67 -14.75
CA GLY A 200 -14.79 0.17 -15.79
C GLY A 200 -13.37 -0.18 -16.20
N HIS A 201 -12.61 -0.91 -15.37
CA HIS A 201 -11.33 -1.47 -15.78
C HIS A 201 -11.54 -2.61 -16.78
N MET A 202 -10.59 -2.78 -17.69
CA MET A 202 -10.63 -3.77 -18.77
C MET A 202 -9.80 -5.02 -18.44
N ALA A 203 -9.08 -5.00 -17.32
CA ALA A 203 -8.25 -6.09 -16.81
C ALA A 203 -8.26 -6.08 -15.28
N GLY A 204 -7.62 -7.06 -14.65
CA GLY A 204 -7.55 -7.18 -13.20
C GLY A 204 -7.13 -5.89 -12.50
N VAL A 205 -7.72 -5.60 -11.35
CA VAL A 205 -7.36 -4.46 -10.51
C VAL A 205 -6.37 -4.94 -9.46
N SER A 206 -5.17 -4.37 -9.47
CA SER A 206 -4.06 -4.82 -8.63
C SER A 206 -3.94 -4.03 -7.33
N CYS A 207 -4.30 -2.75 -7.34
CA CYS A 207 -4.07 -1.87 -6.20
C CYS A 207 -5.13 -0.79 -6.01
N LEU A 208 -5.24 -0.31 -4.76
CA LEU A 208 -6.19 0.69 -4.31
C LEU A 208 -5.52 1.74 -3.42
N ALA A 209 -6.06 2.95 -3.45
CA ALA A 209 -5.74 3.97 -2.46
C ALA A 209 -6.98 4.81 -2.14
N TRP A 210 -7.12 5.21 -0.88
CA TRP A 210 -8.14 6.14 -0.41
C TRP A 210 -7.56 7.54 -0.24
N THR A 211 -8.36 8.57 -0.55
CA THR A 211 -8.05 9.91 -0.05
C THR A 211 -8.36 10.01 1.44
N THR A 212 -7.65 10.90 2.14
CA THR A 212 -7.79 11.09 3.59
C THR A 212 -9.20 11.51 4.03
N ASP A 213 -9.97 12.14 3.14
CA ASP A 213 -11.37 12.50 3.36
C ASP A 213 -12.34 11.33 3.14
N SER A 214 -11.84 10.15 2.75
CA SER A 214 -12.62 8.94 2.47
C SER A 214 -13.67 9.09 1.37
N ASN A 215 -13.55 10.09 0.50
CA ASN A 215 -14.52 10.37 -0.57
C ASN A 215 -14.05 9.93 -1.95
N THR A 216 -12.76 9.70 -2.13
CA THR A 216 -12.21 9.29 -3.43
C THR A 216 -11.41 8.01 -3.29
N ILE A 217 -11.61 7.10 -4.24
CA ILE A 217 -10.82 5.88 -4.40
C ILE A 217 -10.03 6.00 -5.70
N ALA A 218 -8.76 5.65 -5.66
CA ALA A 218 -7.96 5.38 -6.85
C ALA A 218 -7.80 3.87 -7.00
N SER A 219 -7.93 3.36 -8.22
CA SER A 219 -7.66 1.97 -8.57
C SER A 219 -6.66 1.90 -9.71
N GLY A 220 -5.68 1.01 -9.58
CA GLY A 220 -4.68 0.72 -10.60
C GLY A 220 -4.86 -0.70 -11.13
N SER A 221 -4.66 -0.87 -12.43
CA SER A 221 -5.01 -2.11 -13.12
C SER A 221 -3.95 -2.55 -14.12
N ASP A 222 -4.05 -3.82 -14.48
CA ASP A 222 -3.29 -4.45 -15.56
C ASP A 222 -3.68 -3.88 -16.95
N ASP A 223 -4.79 -3.10 -17.04
CA ASP A 223 -5.13 -2.33 -18.24
C ASP A 223 -4.26 -1.07 -18.43
N LYS A 224 -3.22 -0.88 -17.58
CA LYS A 224 -2.25 0.23 -17.59
C LYS A 224 -2.86 1.59 -17.30
N ALA A 225 -4.06 1.61 -16.74
CA ALA A 225 -4.77 2.84 -16.40
C ALA A 225 -5.04 2.94 -14.91
N ILE A 226 -5.11 4.17 -14.42
CA ILE A 226 -5.62 4.49 -13.09
C ILE A 226 -6.98 5.14 -13.25
N ARG A 227 -7.93 4.71 -12.44
CA ARG A 227 -9.25 5.35 -12.36
C ARG A 227 -9.45 5.99 -11.00
N LEU A 228 -10.09 7.14 -11.01
CA LEU A 228 -10.49 7.86 -9.81
C LEU A 228 -12.02 7.78 -9.71
N TRP A 229 -12.50 7.33 -8.55
CA TRP A 229 -13.90 7.08 -8.30
C TRP A 229 -14.41 7.99 -7.17
N ASP A 230 -15.60 8.51 -7.34
CA ASP A 230 -16.33 9.14 -6.26
C ASP A 230 -17.06 8.05 -5.47
N ARG A 231 -16.74 7.91 -4.19
CA ARG A 231 -17.32 6.86 -3.33
C ARG A 231 -18.84 7.01 -3.15
N VAL A 232 -19.34 8.26 -3.12
CA VAL A 232 -20.77 8.50 -2.85
C VAL A 232 -21.62 8.11 -4.04
N THR A 233 -21.15 8.38 -5.24
CA THR A 233 -21.91 8.14 -6.47
C THR A 233 -21.58 6.82 -7.16
N GLY A 234 -20.47 6.15 -6.76
CA GLY A 234 -19.95 4.95 -7.43
C GLY A 234 -19.45 5.20 -8.87
N ARG A 235 -19.36 6.45 -9.29
CA ARG A 235 -19.02 6.84 -10.67
C ARG A 235 -17.59 7.38 -10.76
N PRO A 236 -17.02 7.44 -11.96
CA PRO A 236 -15.76 8.14 -12.17
C PRO A 236 -15.85 9.57 -11.65
N LYS A 237 -14.79 10.02 -10.96
CA LYS A 237 -14.73 11.36 -10.40
C LYS A 237 -14.83 12.42 -11.50
N THR A 238 -15.51 13.53 -11.23
CA THR A 238 -15.60 14.65 -12.16
C THR A 238 -14.35 15.52 -12.14
N THR A 239 -13.99 16.06 -13.31
CA THR A 239 -12.81 16.93 -13.43
C THR A 239 -13.11 18.35 -12.90
N ALA A 240 -12.13 18.93 -12.23
CA ALA A 240 -12.16 20.34 -11.80
C ALA A 240 -11.49 21.31 -12.80
N ARG A 241 -11.11 20.84 -13.98
CA ARG A 241 -10.55 21.71 -15.05
C ARG A 241 -11.62 22.68 -15.54
N LYS A 242 -11.30 23.99 -15.64
CA LYS A 242 -12.22 25.04 -16.07
C LYS A 242 -12.86 24.77 -17.44
N SER A 243 -12.10 24.16 -18.37
CA SER A 243 -12.57 23.86 -19.74
C SER A 243 -13.54 22.69 -19.85
N VAL A 244 -13.55 21.81 -18.83
CA VAL A 244 -14.34 20.56 -18.83
C VAL A 244 -14.89 20.27 -17.43
N ALA A 245 -15.20 21.32 -16.67
CA ALA A 245 -15.74 21.17 -15.33
C ALA A 245 -17.07 20.40 -15.35
N GLY A 246 -17.20 19.43 -14.43
CA GLY A 246 -18.39 18.61 -14.32
C GLY A 246 -18.43 17.36 -15.23
N GLN A 247 -17.47 17.20 -16.17
CA GLN A 247 -17.35 15.96 -16.92
C GLN A 247 -16.66 14.88 -16.11
N GLU A 248 -17.04 13.63 -16.34
CA GLU A 248 -16.33 12.47 -15.76
C GLU A 248 -14.87 12.48 -16.18
N MET A 249 -14.00 12.19 -15.22
CA MET A 249 -12.57 12.15 -15.45
C MET A 249 -12.21 10.89 -16.24
N ALA A 250 -11.58 11.08 -17.39
CA ALA A 250 -11.01 9.96 -18.14
C ALA A 250 -9.95 9.22 -17.29
N PRO A 251 -9.76 7.92 -17.51
CA PRO A 251 -8.69 7.18 -16.86
C PRO A 251 -7.33 7.87 -17.05
N LEU A 252 -6.53 7.93 -15.98
CA LEU A 252 -5.17 8.45 -16.05
C LEU A 252 -4.31 7.43 -16.81
N LYS A 253 -3.80 7.82 -17.94
CA LYS A 253 -2.97 6.98 -18.83
C LYS A 253 -1.59 7.61 -18.99
N GLY A 254 -0.57 6.76 -19.07
CA GLY A 254 0.81 7.20 -19.23
C GLY A 254 1.81 6.09 -18.93
N HIS A 255 1.48 5.19 -18.01
CA HIS A 255 2.26 3.98 -17.80
C HIS A 255 2.21 3.06 -19.03
N HIS A 256 3.32 2.41 -19.32
CA HIS A 256 3.46 1.52 -20.46
C HIS A 256 3.20 0.05 -20.10
N ASN A 257 3.07 -0.26 -18.80
CA ASN A 257 2.80 -1.60 -18.30
C ASN A 257 1.82 -1.57 -17.11
N TYR A 258 1.56 -2.72 -16.48
CA TYR A 258 0.63 -2.92 -15.38
C TYR A 258 0.93 -1.98 -14.21
N ILE A 259 -0.11 -1.45 -13.56
CA ILE A 259 0.02 -0.60 -12.40
C ILE A 259 -0.11 -1.47 -11.15
N HIS A 260 0.93 -1.51 -10.34
CA HIS A 260 1.04 -2.46 -9.24
C HIS A 260 0.78 -1.82 -7.86
N CYS A 261 1.09 -0.54 -7.70
CA CYS A 261 0.91 0.14 -6.42
C CYS A 261 0.47 1.60 -6.59
N LEU A 262 -0.32 2.07 -5.61
CA LEU A 262 -0.87 3.42 -5.55
C LEU A 262 -0.82 3.96 -4.13
N ALA A 263 -0.58 5.26 -3.99
CA ALA A 263 -0.71 5.98 -2.73
C ALA A 263 -1.16 7.43 -2.97
N PHE A 264 -2.07 7.94 -2.14
CA PHE A 264 -2.40 9.37 -2.11
C PHE A 264 -1.49 10.12 -1.15
N SER A 265 -1.13 11.34 -1.52
CA SER A 265 -0.56 12.28 -0.57
C SER A 265 -1.56 12.59 0.55
N PRO A 266 -1.11 12.94 1.76
CA PRO A 266 -2.00 13.23 2.89
C PRO A 266 -3.00 14.36 2.62
N LYS A 267 -2.69 15.28 1.71
CA LYS A 267 -3.60 16.35 1.25
C LYS A 267 -4.58 15.89 0.16
N GLY A 268 -4.45 14.67 -0.35
CA GLY A 268 -5.31 14.12 -1.41
C GLY A 268 -5.15 14.78 -2.78
N ASN A 269 -4.18 15.67 -2.96
CA ASN A 269 -3.97 16.44 -4.19
C ASN A 269 -2.99 15.79 -5.17
N ILE A 270 -2.14 14.89 -4.69
CA ILE A 270 -1.16 14.14 -5.49
C ILE A 270 -1.44 12.65 -5.31
N LEU A 271 -1.41 11.91 -6.40
CA LEU A 271 -1.41 10.47 -6.42
C LEU A 271 -0.06 9.99 -6.93
N ALA A 272 0.55 9.05 -6.26
CA ALA A 272 1.74 8.35 -6.73
C ALA A 272 1.35 6.96 -7.24
N SER A 273 1.95 6.54 -8.33
CA SER A 273 1.76 5.21 -8.90
C SER A 273 3.09 4.57 -9.26
N GLY A 274 3.19 3.27 -9.01
CA GLY A 274 4.30 2.44 -9.45
C GLY A 274 3.83 1.34 -10.38
N SER A 275 4.65 1.00 -11.35
CA SER A 275 4.28 0.10 -12.44
C SER A 275 5.37 -0.91 -12.77
N TYR A 276 4.97 -1.95 -13.48
CA TYR A 276 5.87 -2.91 -14.13
C TYR A 276 6.74 -2.29 -15.23
N ASP A 277 6.50 -1.02 -15.62
CA ASP A 277 7.38 -0.25 -16.51
C ASP A 277 8.57 0.40 -15.79
N GLU A 278 8.83 -0.01 -14.52
CA GLU A 278 9.97 0.44 -13.70
C GLU A 278 9.89 1.91 -13.25
N ALA A 279 8.84 2.61 -13.64
CA ALA A 279 8.66 4.04 -13.36
C ALA A 279 7.71 4.29 -12.19
N VAL A 280 7.96 5.40 -11.50
CA VAL A 280 7.03 6.02 -10.56
C VAL A 280 6.49 7.30 -11.18
N PHE A 281 5.16 7.44 -11.21
CA PHE A 281 4.50 8.65 -11.70
C PHE A 281 3.82 9.39 -10.55
N LEU A 282 3.89 10.72 -10.60
CA LEU A 282 3.15 11.61 -9.71
C LEU A 282 2.09 12.35 -10.53
N TRP A 283 0.84 12.25 -10.08
CA TRP A 283 -0.33 12.78 -10.77
C TRP A 283 -0.98 13.91 -9.98
N ASP A 284 -1.41 14.96 -10.65
CA ASP A 284 -2.31 15.98 -10.12
C ASP A 284 -3.74 15.40 -10.14
N VAL A 285 -4.26 15.03 -8.97
CA VAL A 285 -5.57 14.41 -8.80
C VAL A 285 -6.70 15.31 -9.28
N ARG A 286 -6.57 16.63 -9.04
CA ARG A 286 -7.59 17.61 -9.40
C ARG A 286 -7.65 17.86 -10.91
N ALA A 287 -6.49 17.91 -11.54
CA ALA A 287 -6.39 18.18 -12.98
C ALA A 287 -6.45 16.92 -13.84
N GLY A 288 -6.31 15.72 -13.22
CA GLY A 288 -6.26 14.45 -13.94
C GLY A 288 -5.10 14.34 -14.92
N ARG A 289 -3.92 14.87 -14.56
CA ARG A 289 -2.75 14.89 -15.44
C ARG A 289 -1.47 14.46 -14.75
N LEU A 290 -0.56 13.92 -15.53
CA LEU A 290 0.78 13.61 -15.08
C LEU A 290 1.53 14.91 -14.69
N MET A 291 2.09 14.91 -13.48
CA MET A 291 2.96 15.99 -12.99
C MET A 291 4.43 15.67 -13.22
N ARG A 292 4.83 14.43 -12.89
CA ARG A 292 6.21 13.97 -12.99
C ARG A 292 6.27 12.49 -13.35
N SER A 293 7.27 12.13 -14.12
CA SER A 293 7.71 10.77 -14.38
C SER A 293 9.10 10.60 -13.78
N LEU A 294 9.25 9.65 -12.89
CA LEU A 294 10.51 9.34 -12.20
C LEU A 294 11.02 8.00 -12.74
N PRO A 295 12.20 7.97 -13.37
CA PRO A 295 12.85 6.70 -13.72
C PRO A 295 13.35 6.04 -12.43
N ALA A 296 12.47 5.23 -11.82
CA ALA A 296 12.64 4.88 -10.43
C ALA A 296 13.52 3.65 -10.21
N HIS A 297 13.33 2.60 -10.99
CA HIS A 297 13.92 1.29 -10.72
C HIS A 297 14.39 0.62 -12.01
N SER A 298 15.05 -0.53 -11.89
CA SER A 298 15.49 -1.38 -13.01
C SER A 298 14.66 -2.65 -13.15
N ASP A 299 13.66 -2.81 -12.28
CA ASP A 299 12.67 -3.89 -12.27
C ASP A 299 11.31 -3.32 -11.81
N PRO A 300 10.22 -4.10 -11.88
CA PRO A 300 8.88 -3.65 -11.49
C PRO A 300 8.80 -2.98 -10.13
N VAL A 301 8.12 -1.82 -10.08
CA VAL A 301 7.83 -1.12 -8.83
C VAL A 301 6.70 -1.84 -8.10
N SER A 302 7.02 -2.44 -6.96
CA SER A 302 6.11 -3.30 -6.21
C SER A 302 5.34 -2.58 -5.10
N GLY A 303 5.92 -1.52 -4.52
CA GLY A 303 5.30 -0.77 -3.43
C GLY A 303 5.60 0.73 -3.48
N ILE A 304 4.66 1.52 -2.98
CA ILE A 304 4.76 2.98 -2.93
C ILE A 304 3.97 3.53 -1.73
N ASP A 305 4.51 4.55 -1.07
CA ASP A 305 3.81 5.23 0.02
C ASP A 305 4.27 6.68 0.17
N PHE A 306 3.44 7.51 0.79
CA PHE A 306 3.77 8.88 1.18
C PHE A 306 4.09 8.98 2.67
N CYS A 307 5.06 9.83 3.01
CA CYS A 307 5.25 10.21 4.41
C CYS A 307 4.06 11.05 4.92
N ARG A 308 3.92 11.12 6.23
CA ARG A 308 2.79 11.75 6.93
C ARG A 308 2.55 13.21 6.54
N ASP A 309 3.60 13.96 6.21
CA ASP A 309 3.51 15.36 5.81
C ASP A 309 3.40 15.55 4.28
N GLY A 310 3.55 14.46 3.50
CA GLY A 310 3.48 14.47 2.05
C GLY A 310 4.69 15.06 1.34
N THR A 311 5.78 15.33 2.07
CA THR A 311 7.03 15.86 1.49
C THR A 311 7.86 14.81 0.78
N LEU A 312 7.74 13.54 1.23
CA LEU A 312 8.51 12.42 0.71
C LEU A 312 7.58 11.33 0.15
N VAL A 313 8.08 10.65 -0.88
CA VAL A 313 7.54 9.41 -1.41
C VAL A 313 8.59 8.32 -1.22
N VAL A 314 8.18 7.14 -0.82
CA VAL A 314 9.01 5.94 -0.85
C VAL A 314 8.52 5.01 -1.95
N SER A 315 9.43 4.43 -2.71
CA SER A 315 9.15 3.35 -3.66
C SER A 315 10.07 2.17 -3.41
N CYS A 316 9.61 0.98 -3.72
CA CYS A 316 10.42 -0.22 -3.70
C CYS A 316 10.18 -1.07 -4.95
N SER A 317 11.11 -1.98 -5.22
CA SER A 317 11.07 -2.81 -6.41
C SER A 317 11.67 -4.19 -6.15
N THR A 318 11.39 -5.10 -7.06
CA THR A 318 12.04 -6.41 -7.13
C THR A 318 13.53 -6.32 -7.45
N ASP A 319 14.05 -5.13 -7.85
CA ASP A 319 15.49 -4.85 -7.95
C ASP A 319 16.23 -4.83 -6.59
N GLY A 320 15.48 -5.01 -5.48
CA GLY A 320 15.99 -5.01 -4.12
C GLY A 320 16.21 -3.63 -3.53
N LEU A 321 15.91 -2.56 -4.27
CA LEU A 321 16.13 -1.19 -3.84
C LEU A 321 14.87 -0.58 -3.24
N ILE A 322 15.08 0.28 -2.24
CA ILE A 322 14.09 1.19 -1.71
C ILE A 322 14.58 2.60 -1.95
N ARG A 323 13.78 3.44 -2.58
CA ARG A 323 14.15 4.82 -2.91
C ARG A 323 13.23 5.82 -2.24
N ILE A 324 13.83 6.87 -1.69
CA ILE A 324 13.13 8.00 -1.07
C ILE A 324 13.24 9.20 -1.99
N TRP A 325 12.11 9.77 -2.33
CA TRP A 325 11.96 10.87 -3.28
C TRP A 325 11.41 12.10 -2.63
N ASP A 326 11.90 13.26 -3.01
CA ASP A 326 11.25 14.54 -2.71
C ASP A 326 10.02 14.72 -3.62
N THR A 327 8.86 14.88 -3.03
CA THR A 327 7.58 14.97 -3.76
C THR A 327 7.54 16.22 -4.68
N SER A 328 8.15 17.30 -4.24
CA SER A 328 8.08 18.60 -4.93
C SER A 328 9.03 18.68 -6.13
N THR A 329 10.25 18.18 -5.97
CA THR A 329 11.29 18.23 -6.99
C THR A 329 11.34 16.97 -7.86
N GLY A 330 10.93 15.81 -7.30
CA GLY A 330 11.08 14.51 -7.93
C GLY A 330 12.50 13.95 -7.87
N GLN A 331 13.37 14.54 -7.04
CA GLN A 331 14.73 14.05 -6.86
C GLN A 331 14.78 12.85 -5.94
N CYS A 332 15.61 11.86 -6.28
CA CYS A 332 15.93 10.76 -5.38
C CYS A 332 16.89 11.25 -4.29
N LEU A 333 16.40 11.29 -3.05
CA LEU A 333 17.19 11.74 -1.90
C LEU A 333 18.03 10.64 -1.29
N ARG A 334 17.53 9.40 -1.31
CA ARG A 334 18.18 8.23 -0.72
C ARG A 334 17.84 6.97 -1.50
N THR A 335 18.81 6.05 -1.54
CA THR A 335 18.61 4.65 -1.96
C THR A 335 19.06 3.76 -0.81
N LEU A 336 18.18 2.89 -0.34
CA LEU A 336 18.43 1.92 0.71
C LEU A 336 18.62 0.56 0.04
N VAL A 337 19.69 -0.12 0.40
CA VAL A 337 20.07 -1.43 -0.14
C VAL A 337 20.47 -2.34 1.02
N HIS A 338 19.95 -3.54 1.07
CA HIS A 338 20.40 -4.59 1.98
C HIS A 338 21.60 -5.32 1.36
N GLU A 339 22.48 -5.85 2.19
CA GLU A 339 23.70 -6.55 1.75
C GLU A 339 23.39 -7.72 0.81
N ASP A 340 22.35 -8.50 1.13
CA ASP A 340 21.89 -9.63 0.32
C ASP A 340 21.00 -9.23 -0.86
N ASN A 341 20.62 -7.95 -0.93
CA ASN A 341 19.76 -7.36 -1.95
C ASN A 341 18.47 -8.18 -2.29
N PRO A 342 17.69 -8.62 -1.29
CA PRO A 342 16.47 -9.38 -1.55
C PRO A 342 15.42 -8.49 -2.22
N ALA A 343 14.66 -9.05 -3.15
CA ALA A 343 13.54 -8.36 -3.77
C ALA A 343 12.58 -7.81 -2.71
N VAL A 344 12.08 -6.59 -2.92
CA VAL A 344 11.14 -5.92 -1.99
C VAL A 344 9.75 -5.99 -2.58
N ALA A 345 8.82 -6.61 -1.87
CA ALA A 345 7.44 -6.81 -2.31
C ALA A 345 6.53 -5.62 -2.01
N ASN A 346 6.74 -4.96 -0.87
CA ASN A 346 5.94 -3.82 -0.45
C ASN A 346 6.71 -2.91 0.50
N VAL A 347 6.28 -1.66 0.63
CA VAL A 347 6.90 -0.65 1.50
C VAL A 347 5.85 0.28 2.07
N CYS A 348 6.01 0.71 3.32
CA CYS A 348 5.20 1.76 3.93
C CYS A 348 6.00 2.60 4.93
N PHE A 349 5.62 3.87 5.09
CA PHE A 349 6.15 4.71 6.16
C PHE A 349 5.55 4.33 7.51
N SER A 350 6.35 4.45 8.55
CA SER A 350 5.82 4.37 9.91
C SER A 350 4.90 5.56 10.22
N PRO A 351 3.88 5.40 11.11
CA PRO A 351 2.95 6.48 11.44
C PRO A 351 3.62 7.75 11.98
N ASN A 352 4.80 7.63 12.60
CA ASN A 352 5.59 8.76 13.08
C ASN A 352 6.47 9.40 11.98
N GLY A 353 6.49 8.84 10.77
CA GLY A 353 7.26 9.35 9.63
C GLY A 353 8.77 9.19 9.74
N ARG A 354 9.29 8.43 10.73
CA ARG A 354 10.73 8.29 10.97
C ARG A 354 11.35 7.07 10.31
N PHE A 355 10.56 6.03 10.11
CA PHE A 355 11.04 4.73 9.62
C PHE A 355 10.26 4.33 8.37
N VAL A 356 10.87 3.42 7.63
CA VAL A 356 10.26 2.72 6.49
C VAL A 356 10.25 1.23 6.78
N LEU A 357 9.10 0.60 6.64
CA LEU A 357 8.93 -0.84 6.74
C LEU A 357 8.96 -1.43 5.34
N ALA A 358 9.79 -2.44 5.13
CA ALA A 358 9.94 -3.14 3.86
C ALA A 358 9.62 -4.62 4.02
N PHE A 359 8.77 -5.13 3.16
CA PHE A 359 8.38 -6.54 3.07
C PHE A 359 9.21 -7.17 1.95
N ASN A 360 10.04 -8.15 2.29
CA ASN A 360 10.98 -8.74 1.34
C ASN A 360 10.61 -10.18 1.00
N LEU A 361 11.00 -10.63 -0.21
CA LEU A 361 10.76 -12.00 -0.69
C LEU A 361 11.79 -13.02 -0.14
N ASP A 362 12.33 -12.76 1.04
CA ASP A 362 13.22 -13.63 1.79
C ASP A 362 12.64 -14.00 3.18
N ASN A 363 11.32 -13.94 3.31
CA ASN A 363 10.60 -14.21 4.55
C ASN A 363 10.94 -13.21 5.69
N CYS A 364 11.45 -12.02 5.34
CA CYS A 364 11.83 -11.01 6.30
C CYS A 364 11.08 -9.70 6.08
N ILE A 365 10.70 -9.05 7.17
CA ILE A 365 10.24 -7.67 7.17
C ILE A 365 11.31 -6.83 7.85
N ARG A 366 11.76 -5.75 7.21
CA ARG A 366 12.84 -4.90 7.70
C ARG A 366 12.36 -3.49 8.00
N LEU A 367 12.66 -3.04 9.21
CA LEU A 367 12.41 -1.66 9.63
C LEU A 367 13.68 -0.83 9.40
N TRP A 368 13.61 0.07 8.43
CA TRP A 368 14.70 0.95 8.05
C TRP A 368 14.59 2.32 8.72
N ASP A 369 15.67 2.82 9.24
CA ASP A 369 15.86 4.23 9.50
C ASP A 369 16.41 4.85 8.19
N TYR A 370 15.53 5.46 7.41
CA TYR A 370 15.91 5.96 6.09
C TYR A 370 16.84 7.18 6.14
N VAL A 371 16.94 7.86 7.28
CA VAL A 371 17.88 8.96 7.47
C VAL A 371 19.30 8.45 7.61
N SER A 372 19.51 7.42 8.45
CA SER A 372 20.82 6.78 8.61
C SER A 372 21.12 5.75 7.52
N GLY A 373 20.11 5.27 6.79
CA GLY A 373 20.27 4.24 5.76
C GLY A 373 20.50 2.83 6.32
N THR A 374 20.11 2.57 7.58
CA THR A 374 20.40 1.31 8.27
C THR A 374 19.13 0.56 8.68
N VAL A 375 19.17 -0.77 8.63
CA VAL A 375 18.13 -1.63 9.19
C VAL A 375 18.21 -1.57 10.72
N LYS A 376 17.11 -1.20 11.37
CA LYS A 376 17.02 -1.18 12.83
C LYS A 376 16.52 -2.49 13.40
N LYS A 377 15.58 -3.13 12.70
CA LYS A 377 14.96 -4.38 13.16
C LYS A 377 14.58 -5.25 11.96
N THR A 378 14.61 -6.54 12.17
CA THR A 378 14.13 -7.56 11.23
C THR A 378 13.12 -8.44 11.95
N TYR A 379 11.98 -8.70 11.29
CA TYR A 379 10.88 -9.53 11.79
C TYR A 379 10.75 -10.73 10.88
N GLN A 380 10.51 -11.90 11.44
CA GLN A 380 10.39 -13.18 10.75
C GLN A 380 9.19 -13.96 11.30
N GLY A 381 8.75 -14.98 10.54
CA GLY A 381 7.68 -15.87 10.96
C GLY A 381 6.47 -15.90 10.03
N HIS A 382 6.42 -15.06 8.97
CA HIS A 382 5.51 -15.19 7.84
C HIS A 382 6.25 -15.85 6.67
N ILE A 383 5.52 -16.29 5.66
CA ILE A 383 6.06 -16.82 4.40
C ILE A 383 5.81 -15.78 3.32
N ASN A 384 6.88 -15.37 2.64
CA ASN A 384 6.85 -14.40 1.55
C ASN A 384 8.04 -14.68 0.61
N GLU A 385 7.85 -15.57 -0.37
CA GLU A 385 8.90 -16.01 -1.29
C GLU A 385 8.56 -15.78 -2.77
N LYS A 386 7.28 -15.84 -3.12
CA LYS A 386 6.81 -15.88 -4.51
C LYS A 386 5.88 -14.73 -4.87
N PHE A 387 5.03 -14.33 -3.94
CA PHE A 387 3.98 -13.35 -4.17
C PHE A 387 4.30 -12.02 -3.49
N ALA A 388 3.90 -10.93 -4.08
CA ALA A 388 3.97 -9.63 -3.43
C ALA A 388 2.87 -9.53 -2.37
N VAL A 389 3.12 -10.06 -1.17
CA VAL A 389 2.19 -9.89 -0.05
C VAL A 389 2.44 -8.55 0.63
N GLY A 390 1.36 -7.94 1.11
CA GLY A 390 1.40 -6.64 1.75
C GLY A 390 1.00 -6.67 3.22
N GLY A 391 1.36 -5.59 3.89
CA GLY A 391 1.06 -5.38 5.30
C GLY A 391 1.13 -3.91 5.68
N CYS A 392 0.90 -3.64 6.94
CA CYS A 392 0.86 -2.28 7.45
C CYS A 392 1.29 -2.19 8.92
N PHE A 393 1.44 -0.95 9.39
CA PHE A 393 1.45 -0.67 10.83
C PHE A 393 0.02 -0.61 11.34
N GLY A 394 -0.24 -1.30 12.45
CA GLY A 394 -1.45 -1.13 13.25
C GLY A 394 -1.16 -0.34 14.51
N VAL A 395 -2.16 0.38 15.00
CA VAL A 395 -2.13 1.06 16.31
C VAL A 395 -3.41 0.69 17.03
N LEU A 396 -3.26 0.13 18.23
CA LEU A 396 -4.38 -0.27 19.08
C LEU A 396 -4.03 0.13 20.52
N ASP A 397 -4.94 0.85 21.19
CA ASP A 397 -4.77 1.36 22.55
C ASP A 397 -3.43 2.10 22.78
N GLY A 398 -2.95 2.82 21.74
CA GLY A 398 -1.70 3.57 21.75
C GLY A 398 -0.44 2.74 21.53
N ALA A 399 -0.53 1.40 21.45
CA ALA A 399 0.57 0.51 21.11
C ALA A 399 0.63 0.26 19.60
N ALA A 400 1.82 0.38 19.02
CA ALA A 400 2.04 0.11 17.60
C ALA A 400 2.52 -1.33 17.39
N PHE A 401 1.97 -1.97 16.37
CA PHE A 401 2.36 -3.31 15.93
C PHE A 401 2.48 -3.35 14.40
N ILE A 402 3.07 -4.41 13.89
CA ILE A 402 3.16 -4.70 12.45
C ILE A 402 2.22 -5.85 12.17
N ALA A 403 1.43 -5.74 11.11
CA ALA A 403 0.63 -6.83 10.58
C ALA A 403 1.08 -7.14 9.14
N SER A 404 1.26 -8.42 8.83
CA SER A 404 1.59 -8.89 7.49
C SER A 404 0.71 -10.04 7.07
N ALA A 405 0.32 -10.01 5.81
CA ALA A 405 -0.20 -11.17 5.12
C ALA A 405 0.93 -12.20 4.88
N SER A 406 0.56 -13.44 4.61
CA SER A 406 1.49 -14.55 4.42
C SER A 406 1.00 -15.50 3.33
N GLU A 407 1.93 -16.12 2.60
CA GLU A 407 1.62 -17.05 1.50
C GLU A 407 0.93 -18.33 1.98
N ASP A 408 1.06 -18.69 3.26
CA ASP A 408 0.34 -19.80 3.89
C ASP A 408 -1.12 -19.47 4.24
N GLY A 409 -1.60 -18.29 3.87
CA GLY A 409 -2.96 -17.82 4.16
C GLY A 409 -3.13 -17.23 5.56
N SER A 410 -2.11 -17.28 6.42
CA SER A 410 -2.16 -16.70 7.76
C SER A 410 -1.88 -15.20 7.76
N ILE A 411 -2.26 -14.54 8.85
CA ILE A 411 -1.88 -13.17 9.17
C ILE A 411 -1.00 -13.22 10.42
N VAL A 412 0.15 -12.57 10.37
CA VAL A 412 1.09 -12.54 11.49
C VAL A 412 1.23 -11.11 11.99
N MET A 413 1.25 -10.95 13.30
CA MET A 413 1.39 -9.65 13.95
C MET A 413 2.59 -9.65 14.91
N TRP A 414 3.40 -8.59 14.89
CA TRP A 414 4.59 -8.43 15.74
C TRP A 414 4.55 -7.14 16.53
N ASP A 415 5.06 -7.19 17.74
CA ASP A 415 5.42 -5.99 18.48
C ASP A 415 6.60 -5.28 17.81
N VAL A 416 6.44 -3.99 17.52
CA VAL A 416 7.48 -3.17 16.87
C VAL A 416 8.75 -3.10 17.72
N VAL A 417 8.65 -3.14 19.05
CA VAL A 417 9.80 -2.95 19.96
C VAL A 417 10.53 -4.24 20.23
N SER A 418 9.82 -5.27 20.70
CA SER A 418 10.41 -6.56 21.10
C SER A 418 10.65 -7.52 19.93
N LYS A 419 10.00 -7.32 18.79
CA LYS A 419 9.97 -8.21 17.61
C LYS A 419 9.26 -9.55 17.89
N THR A 420 8.60 -9.71 19.03
CA THR A 420 7.86 -10.91 19.35
C THR A 420 6.58 -11.00 18.51
N ILE A 421 6.22 -12.20 18.12
CA ILE A 421 4.93 -12.46 17.49
C ILE A 421 3.86 -12.30 18.58
N LEU A 422 2.97 -11.34 18.37
CA LEU A 422 1.85 -11.06 19.27
C LEU A 422 0.67 -11.98 19.01
N GLN A 423 0.36 -12.18 17.72
CA GLN A 423 -0.74 -13.03 17.31
C GLN A 423 -0.47 -13.59 15.90
N ARG A 424 -0.88 -14.84 15.68
CA ARG A 424 -1.05 -15.43 14.35
C ARG A 424 -2.51 -15.79 14.19
N VAL A 425 -3.11 -15.40 13.09
CA VAL A 425 -4.52 -15.66 12.79
C VAL A 425 -4.59 -16.45 11.49
N GLU A 426 -5.29 -17.56 11.50
CA GLU A 426 -5.62 -18.26 10.27
C GLU A 426 -6.62 -17.43 9.47
N GLY A 427 -6.31 -17.21 8.21
CA GLY A 427 -7.04 -16.28 7.35
C GLY A 427 -7.72 -16.96 6.18
N HIS A 428 -6.99 -17.21 5.11
CA HIS A 428 -7.51 -17.59 3.81
C HIS A 428 -7.14 -19.02 3.41
N ASN A 429 -7.95 -19.62 2.55
CA ASN A 429 -7.60 -20.86 1.86
C ASN A 429 -6.72 -20.51 0.66
N GLY A 430 -5.39 -20.68 0.81
CA GLY A 430 -4.39 -20.23 -0.12
C GLY A 430 -3.79 -18.88 0.30
N VAL A 431 -3.11 -18.20 -0.60
CA VAL A 431 -2.34 -17.00 -0.30
C VAL A 431 -3.22 -15.87 0.23
N CYS A 432 -2.84 -15.29 1.36
CA CYS A 432 -3.33 -13.99 1.79
C CYS A 432 -2.46 -12.92 1.13
N PHE A 433 -3.05 -12.07 0.26
CA PHE A 433 -2.27 -11.08 -0.48
C PHE A 433 -2.09 -9.78 0.29
N TRP A 434 -3.09 -9.38 1.05
CA TRP A 434 -3.06 -8.07 1.71
C TRP A 434 -3.74 -8.08 3.06
N VAL A 435 -3.17 -7.34 4.00
CA VAL A 435 -3.81 -6.99 5.28
C VAL A 435 -3.78 -5.48 5.47
N ASP A 436 -4.88 -4.93 5.96
CA ASP A 436 -4.99 -3.53 6.37
C ASP A 436 -5.65 -3.44 7.75
N VAL A 437 -5.19 -2.48 8.57
CA VAL A 437 -5.63 -2.34 9.97
C VAL A 437 -6.02 -0.89 10.25
N HIS A 438 -7.19 -0.71 10.83
CA HIS A 438 -7.66 0.58 11.32
C HIS A 438 -8.29 0.42 12.71
N GLY A 439 -7.52 0.75 13.77
CA GLY A 439 -7.95 0.57 15.15
C GLY A 439 -8.32 -0.88 15.46
N GLU A 440 -9.56 -1.10 15.90
CA GLU A 440 -10.07 -2.42 16.25
C GLU A 440 -10.47 -3.29 15.05
N THR A 441 -10.41 -2.74 13.83
CA THR A 441 -10.79 -3.46 12.61
C THR A 441 -9.55 -3.85 11.81
N MET A 442 -9.49 -5.09 11.40
CA MET A 442 -8.50 -5.60 10.46
C MET A 442 -9.24 -6.26 9.29
N VAL A 443 -8.76 -6.05 8.07
CA VAL A 443 -9.32 -6.66 6.86
C VAL A 443 -8.24 -7.34 6.06
N THR A 444 -8.61 -8.43 5.39
CA THR A 444 -7.68 -9.20 4.54
C THR A 444 -8.34 -9.59 3.23
N GLY A 445 -7.52 -9.71 2.19
CA GLY A 445 -7.93 -10.21 0.88
C GLY A 445 -7.03 -11.35 0.44
N GLY A 446 -7.60 -12.37 -0.16
CA GLY A 446 -6.86 -13.59 -0.48
C GLY A 446 -7.20 -14.23 -1.82
N GLN A 447 -6.50 -15.30 -2.09
CA GLN A 447 -6.62 -16.11 -3.30
C GLN A 447 -7.99 -16.81 -3.40
N ASP A 448 -8.66 -17.00 -2.28
CA ASP A 448 -9.98 -17.61 -2.17
C ASP A 448 -11.14 -16.72 -2.61
N ASN A 449 -10.85 -15.56 -3.24
CA ASN A 449 -11.80 -14.55 -3.73
C ASN A 449 -12.59 -13.83 -2.61
N MET A 450 -12.19 -14.01 -1.36
CA MET A 450 -12.92 -13.49 -0.19
C MET A 450 -12.22 -12.28 0.40
N VAL A 451 -13.02 -11.42 1.02
CA VAL A 451 -12.55 -10.41 1.96
C VAL A 451 -12.99 -10.83 3.35
N LYS A 452 -12.07 -10.90 4.30
CA LYS A 452 -12.37 -11.26 5.68
C LYS A 452 -12.17 -10.06 6.59
N VAL A 453 -13.11 -9.87 7.51
CA VAL A 453 -13.10 -8.78 8.48
C VAL A 453 -12.90 -9.37 9.86
N TYR A 454 -11.93 -8.85 10.58
CA TYR A 454 -11.59 -9.24 11.94
C TYR A 454 -11.84 -8.06 12.87
N ARG A 455 -12.27 -8.36 14.10
CA ARG A 455 -12.43 -7.37 15.16
C ARG A 455 -11.56 -7.74 16.36
N HIS A 456 -10.96 -6.73 16.94
CA HIS A 456 -10.29 -6.88 18.22
C HIS A 456 -11.32 -7.08 19.33
N ILE A 457 -11.13 -8.14 20.12
CA ILE A 457 -11.97 -8.44 21.29
C ILE A 457 -11.16 -8.02 22.52
N ARG A 458 -11.67 -7.06 23.25
CA ARG A 458 -11.10 -6.67 24.54
C ARG A 458 -11.43 -7.72 25.57
N ASP A 459 -10.42 -8.28 26.24
CA ASP A 459 -10.64 -9.15 27.37
C ASP A 459 -11.23 -8.29 28.50
N THR A 460 -12.54 -8.35 28.69
CA THR A 460 -13.19 -7.78 29.87
C THR A 460 -12.73 -8.60 31.06
N LYS A 461 -11.72 -8.11 31.80
CA LYS A 461 -11.40 -8.66 33.12
C LYS A 461 -12.69 -8.62 33.92
N LYS A 462 -13.22 -9.79 34.32
CA LYS A 462 -14.30 -9.90 35.31
C LYS A 462 -13.83 -9.10 36.53
N VAL A 463 -14.39 -7.93 36.74
CA VAL A 463 -14.41 -7.30 38.02
C VAL A 463 -15.26 -8.26 38.87
N ASN A 464 -14.61 -9.02 39.73
CA ASN A 464 -15.28 -9.87 40.69
C ASN A 464 -16.08 -8.96 41.65
N GLY A 465 -17.34 -8.79 41.31
CA GLY A 465 -18.38 -8.26 42.16
C GLY A 465 -19.50 -9.29 42.06
N ASP A 466 -19.57 -10.09 43.12
CA ASP A 466 -20.59 -11.03 43.44
C ASP A 466 -21.99 -10.44 43.29
N THR A 467 -22.73 -10.84 42.25
CA THR A 467 -24.21 -10.95 42.27
C THR A 467 -24.57 -11.97 41.17
N GLY A 468 -25.09 -13.09 41.66
CA GLY A 468 -25.64 -14.15 40.80
C GLY A 468 -26.80 -13.62 39.97
N ASP A 469 -26.68 -13.83 38.66
CA ASP A 469 -27.82 -14.00 37.78
C ASP A 469 -27.41 -14.95 36.65
N VAL A 470 -28.18 -16.01 36.58
CA VAL A 470 -28.05 -17.12 35.65
C VAL A 470 -28.70 -16.68 34.34
N ASP A 471 -27.93 -16.25 33.39
CA ASP A 471 -28.40 -16.05 32.02
C ASP A 471 -28.08 -17.27 31.17
N LYS A 472 -29.19 -17.91 30.75
CA LYS A 472 -29.25 -19.07 29.87
C LYS A 472 -28.68 -18.69 28.49
N GLU A 473 -27.76 -19.50 28.00
CA GLU A 473 -27.39 -19.55 26.60
C GLU A 473 -28.60 -19.87 25.71
N PRO A 474 -28.81 -19.19 24.59
CA PRO A 474 -29.75 -19.65 23.57
C PRO A 474 -29.10 -20.78 22.77
N GLN A 475 -29.69 -21.97 22.89
CA GLN A 475 -29.39 -23.12 22.08
C GLN A 475 -29.71 -22.83 20.60
N ALA A 476 -28.77 -23.16 19.72
CA ALA A 476 -28.97 -23.12 18.27
C ALA A 476 -30.03 -24.21 17.92
N GLU A 477 -31.18 -23.79 17.42
CA GLU A 477 -32.15 -24.68 16.80
C GLU A 477 -31.65 -25.10 15.42
N GLU A 478 -31.46 -26.41 15.32
CA GLU A 478 -31.22 -27.19 14.12
C GLU A 478 -32.52 -27.23 13.29
N LEU A 479 -32.57 -26.43 12.20
CA LEU A 479 -33.70 -26.52 11.25
C LEU A 479 -33.50 -27.73 10.34
N ALA A 480 -34.20 -28.80 10.70
CA ALA A 480 -34.39 -29.97 9.88
C ALA A 480 -35.17 -29.65 8.61
N SER A 481 -34.64 -30.11 7.49
CA SER A 481 -35.27 -30.16 6.17
C SER A 481 -36.62 -30.84 6.21
N GLN A 482 -37.69 -30.15 5.77
CA GLN A 482 -38.93 -30.79 5.37
C GLN A 482 -39.03 -30.80 3.85
N ASP A 483 -38.88 -31.98 3.29
CA ASP A 483 -39.32 -32.35 1.95
C ASP A 483 -40.82 -32.17 1.83
N VAL A 484 -41.27 -31.31 0.94
CA VAL A 484 -42.66 -31.26 0.49
C VAL A 484 -42.73 -31.88 -0.90
N THR A 485 -43.14 -33.15 -0.94
CA THR A 485 -43.63 -33.79 -2.15
C THR A 485 -44.96 -33.19 -2.57
N MET A 486 -45.01 -32.62 -3.77
CA MET A 486 -46.27 -32.23 -4.44
C MET A 486 -46.71 -33.41 -5.30
N GLU A 487 -47.74 -34.07 -4.87
CA GLU A 487 -48.58 -34.91 -5.73
C GLU A 487 -49.72 -34.10 -6.32
N GLY A 488 -50.00 -34.40 -7.58
CA GLY A 488 -50.89 -33.69 -8.47
C GLY A 488 -52.39 -33.83 -8.24
N THR A 489 -53.11 -32.95 -8.79
CA THR A 489 -54.32 -33.11 -9.64
C THR A 489 -54.45 -31.89 -10.51
#